data_61cd09a0e5ebe3fc4f12fd1f1d950a00
#
_entry.id   61cd09a0e5ebe3fc4f12fd1f1d950a00
#
_cell.length_a   1.000
_cell.length_b   1.000
_cell.length_c   1.000
_cell.angle_alpha   90.00
_cell.angle_beta   90.00
_cell.angle_gamma   90.00
#
_symmetry.space_group_name_H-M   'P 1'
#
loop_
_entity.id
_entity.type
_entity.pdbx_description
1 polymer ?
#
loop_
_entity_poly.entity_id
_entity_poly.type
_entity_poly.pdbx_seq_one_letter_code
_entity_poly.pdbx_strand_id
1 'polypeptide(L)'
;GCDVDNVMGIDIETTGTDPARVYIIDVGFEYMNMISPRPADAPAGYQYEQGYYEAGDAYGQSRLAFGVPAENAALGNPLILDLTGIDVRTRSVAEAASSFRLFDEWPAAQIGLLQRLEQQPYVAHNARFEHSFFMLNVAGYAESYRAGKITIIDTLPMSRRWDEGSIPDDEHPHGNNTLDAYAKRQGALDASKSERHLGLEDTHIMLVAMKHHLGVLHAEGRGPWGAGGRPGNGGKRCGKRW
;
A
#
# COMPACT_ATOMS: atom_id res chain seq x y z
N GLY A 1 -5.50 -22.96 -0.20
CA GLY A 1 -5.23 -22.68 -1.58
C GLY A 1 -5.08 -21.19 -1.76
N CYS A 2 -4.12 -20.76 -2.55
CA CYS A 2 -3.92 -19.36 -2.85
C CYS A 2 -5.08 -18.89 -3.74
N ASP A 3 -5.88 -17.96 -3.25
CA ASP A 3 -6.88 -17.28 -4.09
C ASP A 3 -6.15 -16.16 -4.82
N VAL A 4 -5.81 -16.41 -6.08
CA VAL A 4 -5.05 -15.49 -6.92
C VAL A 4 -5.84 -14.24 -7.34
N ASP A 5 -7.14 -14.29 -7.16
CA ASP A 5 -8.01 -13.17 -7.51
C ASP A 5 -8.12 -12.15 -6.37
N ASN A 6 -7.81 -12.57 -5.15
CA ASN A 6 -7.77 -11.70 -3.99
C ASN A 6 -6.35 -11.24 -3.70
N VAL A 7 -6.21 -9.96 -3.44
CA VAL A 7 -4.96 -9.32 -3.05
C VAL A 7 -5.16 -8.53 -1.77
N MET A 8 -4.06 -8.24 -1.09
CA MET A 8 -4.04 -7.31 0.03
C MET A 8 -3.26 -6.07 -0.37
N GLY A 9 -3.92 -4.95 -0.52
CA GLY A 9 -3.23 -3.66 -0.62
C GLY A 9 -2.63 -3.30 0.73
N ILE A 10 -1.45 -2.71 0.73
CA ILE A 10 -0.81 -2.21 1.93
C ILE A 10 -0.08 -0.92 1.63
N ASP A 11 -0.15 0.00 2.56
CA ASP A 11 0.61 1.23 2.55
C ASP A 11 1.07 1.54 3.98
N ILE A 12 2.29 2.03 4.11
CA ILE A 12 2.87 2.41 5.40
C ILE A 12 3.26 3.88 5.38
N GLU A 13 3.08 4.52 6.53
CA GLU A 13 3.64 5.83 6.78
C GLU A 13 4.78 5.72 7.79
N THR A 14 5.83 6.46 7.55
CA THR A 14 7.07 6.38 8.33
C THR A 14 7.58 7.77 8.67
N THR A 15 8.48 7.86 9.62
CA THR A 15 9.11 9.14 10.00
C THR A 15 10.25 9.56 9.06
N GLY A 16 10.53 8.79 8.02
CA GLY A 16 11.56 9.07 7.01
C GLY A 16 11.72 7.91 6.04
N THR A 17 12.79 7.92 5.27
CA THR A 17 13.00 6.97 4.16
C THR A 17 14.03 5.88 4.43
N ASP A 18 14.82 5.99 5.49
CA ASP A 18 15.82 4.96 5.85
C ASP A 18 15.22 3.96 6.85
N PRO A 19 14.92 2.70 6.43
CA PRO A 19 14.26 1.72 7.27
C PRO A 19 15.06 1.30 8.51
N ALA A 20 16.37 1.59 8.54
CA ALA A 20 17.23 1.29 9.68
C ALA A 20 17.22 2.39 10.76
N ARG A 21 16.70 3.58 10.44
CA ARG A 21 16.85 4.77 11.30
C ARG A 21 15.55 5.45 11.67
N VAL A 22 14.45 5.07 11.04
CA VAL A 22 13.15 5.72 11.22
C VAL A 22 12.09 4.71 11.66
N TYR A 23 10.90 5.21 11.98
CA TYR A 23 9.84 4.42 12.58
C TYR A 23 8.65 4.30 11.65
N ILE A 24 8.04 3.12 11.59
CA ILE A 24 6.73 2.92 11.01
C ILE A 24 5.70 3.45 12.01
N ILE A 25 4.87 4.39 11.58
CA ILE A 25 3.88 5.06 12.43
C ILE A 25 2.44 4.80 12.03
N ASP A 26 2.21 4.33 10.80
CA ASP A 26 0.88 3.97 10.31
C ASP A 26 0.98 2.82 9.32
N VAL A 27 0.07 1.87 9.39
CA VAL A 27 -0.08 0.77 8.44
C VAL A 27 -1.55 0.66 8.08
N GLY A 28 -1.86 0.86 6.81
CA GLY A 28 -3.19 0.64 6.27
C GLY A 28 -3.19 -0.57 5.34
N PHE A 29 -4.20 -1.42 5.43
CA PHE A 29 -4.36 -2.52 4.51
C PHE A 29 -5.82 -2.82 4.22
N GLU A 30 -6.07 -3.33 3.02
CA GLU A 30 -7.38 -3.68 2.53
C GLU A 30 -7.30 -4.91 1.64
N TYR A 31 -8.26 -5.81 1.79
CA TYR A 31 -8.42 -6.95 0.87
C TYR A 31 -9.38 -6.59 -0.25
N MET A 32 -9.00 -6.90 -1.49
CA MET A 32 -9.87 -6.68 -2.64
C MET A 32 -9.76 -7.84 -3.63
N ASN A 33 -10.90 -8.25 -4.17
CA ASN A 33 -10.92 -9.15 -5.31
C ASN A 33 -10.74 -8.35 -6.59
N MET A 34 -9.78 -8.77 -7.44
CA MET A 34 -9.44 -8.02 -8.66
C MET A 34 -10.37 -8.33 -9.85
N ILE A 35 -11.14 -9.39 -9.78
CA ILE A 35 -12.03 -9.83 -10.88
C ILE A 35 -13.47 -9.45 -10.58
N SER A 36 -13.99 -9.89 -9.44
CA SER A 36 -15.39 -9.67 -9.08
C SER A 36 -15.59 -8.30 -8.44
N PRO A 37 -16.68 -7.59 -8.79
CA PRO A 37 -17.02 -6.37 -8.07
C PRO A 37 -17.24 -6.66 -6.58
N ARG A 38 -16.62 -5.88 -5.72
CA ARG A 38 -16.96 -5.90 -4.29
C ARG A 38 -18.27 -5.17 -4.09
N PRO A 39 -19.09 -5.59 -3.13
CA PRO A 39 -20.22 -4.76 -2.70
C PRO A 39 -19.79 -3.35 -2.33
N ALA A 40 -18.61 -3.22 -1.77
CA ALA A 40 -18.01 -1.96 -1.38
C ALA A 40 -17.45 -1.12 -2.54
N ASP A 41 -17.13 -1.72 -3.67
CA ASP A 41 -16.65 -0.98 -4.85
C ASP A 41 -17.81 -0.26 -5.54
N ALA A 42 -19.02 -0.61 -5.17
CA ALA A 42 -20.20 -0.29 -5.94
C ALA A 42 -20.78 1.10 -5.73
N PRO A 43 -20.70 1.77 -4.58
CA PRO A 43 -21.34 3.07 -4.52
C PRO A 43 -20.54 4.10 -5.27
N ALA A 44 -21.11 4.61 -6.35
CA ALA A 44 -20.64 5.84 -6.95
C ALA A 44 -20.56 6.90 -5.84
N GLY A 45 -19.42 7.55 -5.72
CA GLY A 45 -19.22 8.55 -4.68
C GLY A 45 -18.80 8.00 -3.32
N TYR A 46 -18.37 6.76 -3.24
CA TYR A 46 -17.70 6.27 -2.05
C TYR A 46 -16.51 7.17 -1.70
N GLN A 47 -16.48 7.66 -0.46
CA GLN A 47 -15.71 8.85 -0.14
C GLN A 47 -14.46 8.51 0.68
N TYR A 48 -13.33 8.29 0.06
CA TYR A 48 -12.07 8.14 0.78
C TYR A 48 -11.66 9.43 1.50
N GLU A 49 -11.97 10.60 0.97
CA GLU A 49 -11.64 11.90 1.55
C GLU A 49 -12.39 12.21 2.85
N GLN A 50 -13.38 11.44 3.19
CA GLN A 50 -14.10 11.58 4.45
C GLN A 50 -13.50 10.75 5.58
N GLY A 51 -12.40 10.05 5.33
CA GLY A 51 -11.75 9.23 6.34
C GLY A 51 -12.65 8.11 6.89
N TYR A 52 -13.49 7.57 6.05
CA TYR A 52 -14.54 6.63 6.41
C TYR A 52 -14.08 5.18 6.57
N TYR A 53 -12.83 4.90 6.27
CA TYR A 53 -12.28 3.57 6.46
C TYR A 53 -11.79 3.42 7.88
N GLU A 54 -12.58 2.73 8.66
CA GLU A 54 -12.22 2.38 10.01
C GLU A 54 -11.69 0.95 10.08
N ALA A 55 -10.82 0.69 11.04
CA ALA A 55 -10.23 -0.63 11.22
C ALA A 55 -11.32 -1.70 11.39
N GLY A 56 -11.20 -2.78 10.62
CA GLY A 56 -12.07 -3.93 10.72
C GLY A 56 -13.47 -3.75 10.14
N ASP A 57 -13.67 -2.78 9.29
CA ASP A 57 -14.96 -2.57 8.65
C ASP A 57 -15.34 -3.72 7.68
N ALA A 58 -16.56 -3.59 7.10
CA ALA A 58 -17.13 -4.60 6.22
C ALA A 58 -16.35 -4.85 4.92
N TYR A 59 -15.37 -4.01 4.62
CA TYR A 59 -14.57 -4.11 3.40
C TYR A 59 -13.26 -4.87 3.61
N GLY A 60 -13.02 -5.42 4.78
CA GLY A 60 -11.77 -6.07 5.09
C GLY A 60 -10.62 -5.08 5.21
N GLN A 61 -10.91 -3.89 5.69
CA GLN A 61 -9.96 -2.81 5.92
C GLN A 61 -9.45 -2.82 7.34
N SER A 62 -8.21 -2.41 7.53
CA SER A 62 -7.64 -2.24 8.85
C SER A 62 -6.58 -1.15 8.85
N ARG A 63 -6.50 -0.44 9.95
CA ARG A 63 -5.49 0.58 10.18
C ARG A 63 -4.85 0.34 11.54
N LEU A 64 -3.53 0.31 11.55
CA LEU A 64 -2.73 0.18 12.76
C LEU A 64 -1.86 1.42 12.93
N ALA A 65 -1.93 2.04 14.10
CA ALA A 65 -1.14 3.20 14.46
C ALA A 65 -0.07 2.81 15.47
N PHE A 66 1.15 3.30 15.24
CA PHE A 66 2.31 3.02 16.09
C PHE A 66 2.92 4.31 16.63
N GLY A 67 3.69 4.18 17.68
CA GLY A 67 4.35 5.28 18.34
C GLY A 67 5.81 5.45 17.96
N VAL A 68 6.41 6.47 18.56
CA VAL A 68 7.83 6.78 18.44
C VAL A 68 8.43 6.95 19.85
N PRO A 69 9.76 6.80 20.00
CA PRO A 69 10.43 7.11 21.25
C PRO A 69 10.18 8.53 21.73
N ALA A 70 10.26 8.76 23.02
CA ALA A 70 9.97 10.06 23.65
C ALA A 70 10.78 11.22 23.06
N GLU A 71 12.05 10.99 22.79
CA GLU A 71 12.94 12.00 22.20
C GLU A 71 12.53 12.38 20.77
N ASN A 72 12.07 11.42 19.99
CA ASN A 72 11.57 11.66 18.63
C ASN A 72 10.23 12.42 18.67
N ALA A 73 9.35 12.05 19.59
CA ALA A 73 8.09 12.76 19.81
C ALA A 73 8.35 14.22 20.24
N ALA A 74 9.30 14.44 21.16
CA ALA A 74 9.63 15.79 21.66
C ALA A 74 10.17 16.72 20.56
N LEU A 75 10.98 16.17 19.64
CA LEU A 75 11.50 16.93 18.51
C LEU A 75 10.41 17.29 17.49
N GLY A 76 9.38 16.46 17.38
CA GLY A 76 8.39 16.57 16.32
C GLY A 76 8.96 16.24 14.93
N ASN A 77 8.11 16.27 13.93
CA ASN A 77 8.50 16.09 12.54
C ASN A 77 7.56 16.90 11.63
N PRO A 78 7.90 18.19 11.39
CA PRO A 78 7.04 19.07 10.58
C PRO A 78 6.79 18.55 9.16
N LEU A 79 7.78 17.90 8.56
CA LEU A 79 7.64 17.33 7.21
C LEU A 79 6.58 16.22 7.17
N ILE A 80 6.60 15.32 8.13
CA ILE A 80 5.61 14.25 8.23
C ILE A 80 4.24 14.81 8.58
N LEU A 81 4.16 15.79 9.45
CA LEU A 81 2.91 16.47 9.77
C LEU A 81 2.28 17.10 8.53
N ASP A 82 3.05 17.83 7.74
CA ASP A 82 2.57 18.46 6.50
C ASP A 82 2.13 17.40 5.47
N LEU A 83 2.89 16.32 5.34
CA LEU A 83 2.63 15.29 4.33
C LEU A 83 1.43 14.41 4.71
N THR A 84 1.36 13.94 5.93
CA THR A 84 0.41 12.89 6.38
C THR A 84 -0.69 13.40 7.31
N GLY A 85 -0.53 14.57 7.90
CA GLY A 85 -1.37 15.05 8.99
C GLY A 85 -1.09 14.39 10.34
N ILE A 86 -0.12 13.47 10.41
CA ILE A 86 0.26 12.79 11.66
C ILE A 86 1.26 13.64 12.42
N ASP A 87 0.88 14.06 13.63
CA ASP A 87 1.78 14.77 14.55
C ASP A 87 2.47 13.77 15.47
N VAL A 88 3.75 13.51 15.23
CA VAL A 88 4.54 12.55 16.02
C VAL A 88 4.67 12.94 17.49
N ARG A 89 4.46 14.21 17.84
CA ARG A 89 4.44 14.68 19.24
C ARG A 89 3.33 14.02 20.05
N THR A 90 2.27 13.56 19.39
CA THR A 90 1.15 12.83 20.01
C THR A 90 1.36 11.32 20.06
N ARG A 91 2.47 10.84 19.55
CA ARG A 91 2.76 9.40 19.36
C ARG A 91 3.84 8.86 20.30
N SER A 92 4.19 9.58 21.37
CA SER A 92 5.19 9.12 22.33
C SER A 92 4.76 7.83 23.01
N VAL A 93 5.65 6.84 23.04
CA VAL A 93 5.42 5.57 23.77
C VAL A 93 5.77 5.66 25.25
N ALA A 94 6.40 6.75 25.69
CA ALA A 94 6.89 6.92 27.06
C ALA A 94 5.82 7.44 28.04
N GLU A 95 4.70 7.95 27.55
CA GLU A 95 3.64 8.46 28.42
C GLU A 95 2.87 7.30 29.06
N ALA A 96 2.67 7.35 30.38
CA ALA A 96 2.00 6.30 31.12
C ALA A 96 0.56 6.02 30.63
N ALA A 97 -0.09 7.02 30.04
CA ALA A 97 -1.43 6.89 29.45
C ALA A 97 -1.38 6.55 27.95
N SER A 98 -0.20 6.40 27.36
CA SER A 98 -0.09 6.11 25.94
C SER A 98 -0.51 4.67 25.63
N SER A 99 -1.40 4.52 24.65
CA SER A 99 -1.71 3.22 24.05
C SER A 99 -0.78 2.85 22.89
N PHE A 100 0.07 3.78 22.46
CA PHE A 100 1.01 3.56 21.37
C PHE A 100 2.17 2.67 21.79
N ARG A 101 2.58 1.80 20.87
CA ARG A 101 3.79 0.98 20.98
C ARG A 101 4.64 1.19 19.75
N LEU A 102 5.95 0.96 19.90
CA LEU A 102 6.82 0.88 18.73
C LEU A 102 6.42 -0.33 17.87
N PHE A 103 6.49 -0.18 16.58
CA PHE A 103 6.15 -1.25 15.64
C PHE A 103 7.00 -2.51 15.87
N ASP A 104 8.31 -2.37 16.06
CA ASP A 104 9.24 -3.47 16.28
C ASP A 104 9.17 -4.07 17.69
N GLU A 105 8.51 -3.41 18.61
CA GLU A 105 8.26 -3.90 19.97
C GLU A 105 6.84 -4.45 20.18
N TRP A 106 6.10 -4.65 19.11
CA TRP A 106 4.76 -5.22 19.16
C TRP A 106 4.66 -6.57 18.43
N PRO A 107 5.13 -7.68 19.05
CA PRO A 107 5.22 -8.97 18.39
C PRO A 107 3.90 -9.47 17.81
N ALA A 108 2.79 -9.27 18.51
CA ALA A 108 1.48 -9.72 18.03
C ALA A 108 1.07 -9.03 16.72
N ALA A 109 1.34 -7.72 16.58
CA ALA A 109 1.06 -7.00 15.34
C ALA A 109 1.97 -7.48 14.21
N GLN A 110 3.25 -7.73 14.49
CA GLN A 110 4.20 -8.23 13.49
C GLN A 110 3.86 -9.65 13.01
N ILE A 111 3.49 -10.54 13.92
CA ILE A 111 3.07 -11.91 13.56
C ILE A 111 1.81 -11.85 12.69
N GLY A 112 0.82 -11.08 13.09
CA GLY A 112 -0.41 -10.90 12.33
C GLY A 112 -0.17 -10.32 10.94
N LEU A 113 0.71 -9.33 10.83
CA LEU A 113 1.09 -8.74 9.55
C LEU A 113 1.81 -9.75 8.65
N LEU A 114 2.80 -10.48 9.18
CA LEU A 114 3.53 -11.48 8.42
C LEU A 114 2.60 -12.57 7.87
N GLN A 115 1.67 -13.06 8.69
CA GLN A 115 0.68 -14.04 8.25
C GLN A 115 -0.15 -13.52 7.06
N ARG A 116 -0.59 -12.26 7.10
CA ARG A 116 -1.33 -11.63 6.00
C ARG A 116 -0.49 -11.51 4.73
N LEU A 117 0.76 -11.10 4.86
CA LEU A 117 1.69 -10.97 3.74
C LEU A 117 2.01 -12.33 3.07
N GLU A 118 1.93 -13.41 3.82
CA GLU A 118 2.11 -14.78 3.31
C GLU A 118 0.84 -15.36 2.67
N GLN A 119 -0.34 -15.00 3.18
CA GLN A 119 -1.61 -15.56 2.73
C GLN A 119 -2.05 -15.06 1.36
N GLN A 120 -1.81 -13.77 1.08
CA GLN A 120 -2.24 -13.12 -0.15
C GLN A 120 -1.07 -12.41 -0.80
N PRO A 121 -1.04 -12.29 -2.13
CA PRO A 121 -0.18 -11.31 -2.76
C PRO A 121 -0.46 -9.93 -2.17
N TYR A 122 0.57 -9.20 -1.80
CA TYR A 122 0.38 -7.83 -1.38
C TYR A 122 0.74 -6.83 -2.47
N VAL A 123 -0.03 -5.76 -2.52
CA VAL A 123 0.08 -4.69 -3.51
C VAL A 123 0.54 -3.42 -2.82
N ALA A 124 1.54 -2.78 -3.38
CA ALA A 124 1.98 -1.45 -2.96
C ALA A 124 2.36 -0.62 -4.20
N HIS A 125 2.32 0.69 -4.08
CA HIS A 125 2.79 1.61 -5.11
C HIS A 125 4.23 2.01 -4.79
N ASN A 126 5.19 1.61 -5.63
CA ASN A 126 6.61 1.60 -5.31
C ASN A 126 6.93 0.62 -4.16
N ALA A 127 6.55 -0.62 -4.34
CA ALA A 127 6.61 -1.67 -3.32
C ALA A 127 8.02 -1.92 -2.75
N ARG A 128 9.06 -1.43 -3.42
CA ARG A 128 10.43 -1.45 -2.89
C ARG A 128 10.53 -0.73 -1.54
N PHE A 129 9.72 0.30 -1.33
CA PHE A 129 9.70 1.05 -0.07
C PHE A 129 9.18 0.16 1.07
N GLU A 130 7.98 -0.40 0.94
CA GLU A 130 7.40 -1.31 1.94
C GLU A 130 8.28 -2.54 2.15
N HIS A 131 8.74 -3.15 1.07
CA HIS A 131 9.60 -4.32 1.12
C HIS A 131 10.87 -4.07 1.94
N SER A 132 11.55 -2.95 1.74
CA SER A 132 12.76 -2.61 2.46
C SER A 132 12.50 -2.42 3.96
N PHE A 133 11.38 -1.81 4.32
CA PHE A 133 10.96 -1.68 5.72
C PHE A 133 10.62 -3.02 6.34
N PHE A 134 9.89 -3.88 5.63
CA PHE A 134 9.52 -5.20 6.15
C PHE A 134 10.71 -6.14 6.30
N MET A 135 11.68 -6.08 5.40
CA MET A 135 12.91 -6.87 5.49
C MET A 135 13.67 -6.62 6.80
N LEU A 136 13.66 -5.39 7.30
CA LEU A 136 14.38 -5.01 8.51
C LEU A 136 13.53 -5.04 9.77
N ASN A 137 12.22 -4.74 9.66
CA ASN A 137 11.40 -4.45 10.81
C ASN A 137 10.33 -5.50 11.11
N VAL A 138 10.05 -6.43 10.20
CA VAL A 138 9.08 -7.51 10.43
C VAL A 138 9.80 -8.82 10.67
N ALA A 139 9.71 -9.33 11.88
CA ALA A 139 10.34 -10.60 12.25
C ALA A 139 9.83 -11.74 11.36
N GLY A 140 10.76 -12.50 10.77
CA GLY A 140 10.44 -13.61 9.87
C GLY A 140 10.13 -13.24 8.42
N TYR A 141 9.98 -11.96 8.10
CA TYR A 141 9.66 -11.54 6.72
C TYR A 141 10.77 -11.90 5.73
N ALA A 142 12.02 -11.62 6.07
CA ALA A 142 13.16 -11.89 5.19
C ALA A 142 13.29 -13.38 4.86
N GLU A 143 13.08 -14.25 5.84
CA GLU A 143 13.09 -15.70 5.67
C GLU A 143 11.95 -16.17 4.78
N SER A 144 10.73 -15.68 5.04
CA SER A 144 9.54 -15.98 4.24
C SER A 144 9.68 -15.51 2.81
N TYR A 145 10.23 -14.33 2.61
CA TYR A 145 10.48 -13.80 1.25
C TYR A 145 11.49 -14.67 0.49
N ARG A 146 12.62 -15.01 1.11
CA ARG A 146 13.64 -15.88 0.50
C ARG A 146 13.11 -17.29 0.24
N ALA A 147 12.20 -17.78 1.07
CA ALA A 147 11.54 -19.07 0.88
C ALA A 147 10.45 -19.05 -0.20
N GLY A 148 10.17 -17.89 -0.82
CA GLY A 148 9.16 -17.72 -1.86
C GLY A 148 7.72 -17.79 -1.36
N LYS A 149 7.49 -17.52 -0.09
CA LYS A 149 6.16 -17.51 0.52
C LYS A 149 5.42 -16.19 0.31
N ILE A 150 6.13 -15.11 -0.03
CA ILE A 150 5.61 -13.77 -0.21
C ILE A 150 5.61 -13.40 -1.68
N THR A 151 4.48 -12.93 -2.17
CA THR A 151 4.31 -12.41 -3.53
C THR A 151 4.02 -10.92 -3.45
N ILE A 152 4.79 -10.13 -4.20
CA ILE A 152 4.68 -8.67 -4.25
C ILE A 152 4.15 -8.26 -5.61
N ILE A 153 3.14 -7.39 -5.61
CA ILE A 153 2.62 -6.72 -6.80
C ILE A 153 2.89 -5.22 -6.64
N ASP A 154 3.55 -4.64 -7.63
CA ASP A 154 3.89 -3.22 -7.63
C ASP A 154 3.12 -2.49 -8.72
N THR A 155 2.29 -1.51 -8.34
CA THR A 155 1.52 -0.71 -9.29
C THR A 155 2.35 0.36 -9.99
N LEU A 156 3.54 0.70 -9.50
CA LEU A 156 4.41 1.67 -10.15
C LEU A 156 4.87 1.21 -11.56
N PRO A 157 5.35 -0.02 -11.79
CA PRO A 157 5.62 -0.52 -13.12
C PRO A 157 4.38 -0.59 -14.02
N MET A 158 3.20 -0.83 -13.46
CA MET A 158 1.93 -0.79 -14.22
C MET A 158 1.69 0.61 -14.77
N SER A 159 1.85 1.63 -13.93
CA SER A 159 1.77 3.04 -14.35
C SER A 159 2.79 3.37 -15.45
N ARG A 160 4.03 2.96 -15.28
CA ARG A 160 5.11 3.28 -16.22
C ARG A 160 5.00 2.58 -17.57
N ARG A 161 4.55 1.33 -17.58
CA ARG A 161 4.62 0.47 -18.78
C ARG A 161 3.31 0.36 -19.52
N TRP A 162 2.19 0.39 -18.81
CA TRP A 162 0.90 0.04 -19.37
C TRP A 162 -0.12 1.19 -19.30
N ASP A 163 0.23 2.26 -18.64
CA ASP A 163 -0.52 3.51 -18.57
C ASP A 163 0.36 4.66 -19.10
N GLU A 164 -0.19 5.84 -19.15
CA GLU A 164 0.46 7.04 -19.69
C GLU A 164 1.43 7.72 -18.72
N GLY A 165 1.79 7.05 -17.64
CA GLY A 165 2.63 7.61 -16.57
C GLY A 165 4.03 8.06 -17.02
N SER A 166 4.55 7.48 -18.09
CA SER A 166 5.86 7.85 -18.63
C SER A 166 5.81 8.93 -19.72
N ILE A 167 4.62 9.45 -20.06
CA ILE A 167 4.49 10.54 -21.02
C ILE A 167 4.89 11.84 -20.33
N PRO A 168 5.88 12.58 -20.88
CA PRO A 168 6.29 13.86 -20.30
C PRO A 168 5.20 14.93 -20.41
N ASP A 169 5.15 15.80 -19.42
CA ASP A 169 4.42 17.06 -19.47
C ASP A 169 5.33 18.22 -19.00
N ASP A 170 4.78 19.43 -18.96
CA ASP A 170 5.56 20.63 -18.61
C ASP A 170 6.11 20.61 -17.21
N GLU A 171 5.41 19.95 -16.27
CA GLU A 171 5.81 19.83 -14.87
C GLU A 171 6.65 18.57 -14.61
N HIS A 172 6.45 17.55 -15.45
CA HIS A 172 7.05 16.22 -15.26
C HIS A 172 7.75 15.77 -16.54
N PRO A 173 8.99 16.20 -16.79
CA PRO A 173 9.73 15.91 -18.04
C PRO A 173 10.01 14.41 -18.23
N HIS A 174 9.85 13.60 -17.22
CA HIS A 174 10.01 12.15 -17.29
C HIS A 174 8.71 11.38 -17.03
N GLY A 175 7.57 12.07 -17.10
CA GLY A 175 6.27 11.54 -16.77
C GLY A 175 5.94 11.63 -15.29
N ASN A 176 4.68 11.34 -14.94
CA ASN A 176 4.19 11.36 -13.58
C ASN A 176 3.60 10.00 -13.19
N ASN A 177 4.34 9.25 -12.37
CA ASN A 177 4.00 7.92 -11.90
C ASN A 177 3.70 7.88 -10.39
N THR A 178 3.39 9.01 -9.78
CA THR A 178 2.90 9.06 -8.41
C THR A 178 1.60 8.27 -8.28
N LEU A 179 1.27 7.81 -7.07
CA LEU A 179 -0.02 7.17 -6.83
C LEU A 179 -1.18 8.11 -7.15
N ASP A 180 -1.06 9.39 -6.78
CA ASP A 180 -2.04 10.44 -7.12
C ASP A 180 -2.34 10.47 -8.62
N ALA A 181 -1.30 10.59 -9.46
CA ALA A 181 -1.46 10.65 -10.90
C ALA A 181 -2.01 9.35 -11.49
N TYR A 182 -1.50 8.20 -11.05
CA TYR A 182 -1.99 6.90 -11.50
C TYR A 182 -3.46 6.68 -11.14
N ALA A 183 -3.84 6.98 -9.89
CA ALA A 183 -5.22 6.86 -9.43
C ALA A 183 -6.18 7.77 -10.21
N LYS A 184 -5.76 9.01 -10.51
CA LYS A 184 -6.53 9.95 -11.33
C LYS A 184 -6.73 9.43 -12.74
N ARG A 185 -5.67 8.96 -13.41
CA ARG A 185 -5.77 8.39 -14.76
C ARG A 185 -6.68 7.16 -14.81
N GLN A 186 -6.69 6.35 -13.78
CA GLN A 186 -7.54 5.16 -13.68
C GLN A 186 -8.93 5.43 -13.08
N GLY A 187 -9.27 6.69 -12.83
CA GLY A 187 -10.59 7.07 -12.32
C GLY A 187 -10.86 6.70 -10.86
N ALA A 188 -9.84 6.36 -10.10
CA ALA A 188 -9.95 6.01 -8.68
C ALA A 188 -9.87 7.24 -7.76
N LEU A 189 -9.40 8.35 -8.27
CA LEU A 189 -9.27 9.61 -7.57
C LEU A 189 -9.79 10.73 -8.48
N ASP A 190 -10.68 11.58 -7.94
CA ASP A 190 -11.17 12.74 -8.66
C ASP A 190 -10.03 13.71 -8.97
N ALA A 191 -10.05 14.30 -10.17
CA ALA A 191 -8.99 15.21 -10.62
C ALA A 191 -8.82 16.45 -9.73
N SER A 192 -9.86 16.86 -9.02
CA SER A 192 -9.84 18.00 -8.07
C SER A 192 -9.33 17.64 -6.67
N LYS A 193 -9.10 16.36 -6.40
CA LYS A 193 -8.64 15.84 -5.11
C LYS A 193 -7.17 15.50 -5.17
N SER A 194 -6.58 15.21 -4.00
CA SER A 194 -5.21 14.71 -3.86
C SER A 194 -5.19 13.49 -2.97
N GLU A 195 -4.20 12.62 -3.16
CA GLU A 195 -3.95 11.55 -2.20
C GLU A 195 -3.67 12.16 -0.82
N ARG A 196 -4.03 11.45 0.21
CA ARG A 196 -3.99 11.97 1.58
C ARG A 196 -2.71 11.63 2.33
N HIS A 197 -1.88 10.79 1.76
CA HIS A 197 -0.71 10.20 2.43
C HIS A 197 -1.10 9.57 3.78
N LEU A 198 -2.21 8.85 3.79
CA LEU A 198 -2.70 8.05 4.90
C LEU A 198 -2.84 6.61 4.43
N GLY A 199 -2.26 5.68 5.18
CA GLY A 199 -2.09 4.31 4.75
C GLY A 199 -3.34 3.63 4.21
N LEU A 200 -4.48 3.79 4.88
CA LEU A 200 -5.71 3.11 4.47
C LEU A 200 -6.36 3.75 3.24
N GLU A 201 -6.46 5.08 3.21
CA GLU A 201 -7.05 5.81 2.09
C GLU A 201 -6.24 5.61 0.81
N ASP A 202 -4.92 5.70 0.91
CA ASP A 202 -4.01 5.50 -0.22
C ASP A 202 -4.04 4.05 -0.71
N THR A 203 -4.11 3.09 0.20
CA THR A 203 -4.32 1.68 -0.16
C THR A 203 -5.60 1.47 -0.95
N HIS A 204 -6.69 2.09 -0.53
CA HIS A 204 -7.98 1.95 -1.22
C HIS A 204 -7.93 2.48 -2.64
N ILE A 205 -7.48 3.72 -2.84
CA ILE A 205 -7.41 4.30 -4.20
C ILE A 205 -6.46 3.51 -5.11
N MET A 206 -5.38 2.99 -4.56
CA MET A 206 -4.44 2.13 -5.29
C MET A 206 -5.10 0.85 -5.78
N LEU A 207 -5.84 0.16 -4.92
CA LEU A 207 -6.52 -1.08 -5.29
C LEU A 207 -7.64 -0.85 -6.32
N VAL A 208 -8.41 0.22 -6.15
CA VAL A 208 -9.45 0.60 -7.12
C VAL A 208 -8.82 0.93 -8.47
N ALA A 209 -7.73 1.69 -8.47
CA ALA A 209 -6.99 2.03 -9.69
C ALA A 209 -6.46 0.78 -10.39
N MET A 210 -5.83 -0.14 -9.64
CA MET A 210 -5.29 -1.38 -10.19
C MET A 210 -6.40 -2.27 -10.76
N LYS A 211 -7.52 -2.40 -10.07
CA LYS A 211 -8.66 -3.21 -10.54
C LYS A 211 -9.23 -2.67 -11.85
N HIS A 212 -9.45 -1.37 -11.95
CA HIS A 212 -9.89 -0.73 -13.19
C HIS A 212 -8.88 -0.95 -14.32
N HIS A 213 -7.60 -0.69 -14.05
CA HIS A 213 -6.52 -0.83 -15.03
C HIS A 213 -6.40 -2.27 -15.55
N LEU A 214 -6.44 -3.27 -14.67
CA LEU A 214 -6.44 -4.67 -15.07
C LEU A 214 -7.63 -5.02 -15.96
N GLY A 215 -8.81 -4.49 -15.67
CA GLY A 215 -10.01 -4.67 -16.51
C GLY A 215 -9.83 -4.12 -17.91
N VAL A 216 -9.27 -2.92 -18.04
CA VAL A 216 -8.97 -2.28 -19.34
C VAL A 216 -7.92 -3.09 -20.09
N LEU A 217 -6.82 -3.45 -19.43
CA LEU A 217 -5.75 -4.22 -20.05
C LEU A 217 -6.22 -5.60 -20.54
N HIS A 218 -7.07 -6.25 -19.76
CA HIS A 218 -7.65 -7.53 -20.16
C HIS A 218 -8.53 -7.39 -21.40
N ALA A 219 -9.42 -6.40 -21.42
CA ALA A 219 -10.31 -6.13 -22.57
C ALA A 219 -9.53 -5.81 -23.86
N GLU A 220 -8.38 -5.18 -23.74
CA GLU A 220 -7.51 -4.78 -24.85
C GLU A 220 -6.43 -5.83 -25.21
N GLY A 221 -6.32 -6.91 -24.46
CA GLY A 221 -5.26 -7.91 -24.66
C GLY A 221 -3.86 -7.35 -24.42
N ARG A 222 -3.70 -6.46 -23.47
CA ARG A 222 -2.46 -5.78 -23.10
C ARG A 222 -1.98 -6.18 -21.71
N GLY A 223 -0.82 -5.66 -21.30
CA GLY A 223 -0.24 -5.93 -20.00
C GLY A 223 0.05 -7.41 -19.77
N PRO A 224 -0.45 -8.03 -18.69
CA PRO A 224 -0.26 -9.44 -18.41
C PRO A 224 -0.82 -10.37 -19.50
N TRP A 225 -1.75 -9.89 -20.31
CA TRP A 225 -2.41 -10.63 -21.40
C TRP A 225 -1.86 -10.31 -22.78
N GLY A 226 -0.86 -9.42 -22.88
CA GLY A 226 -0.23 -9.01 -24.13
C GLY A 226 0.80 -10.02 -24.62
N ALA A 227 1.04 -10.04 -25.95
CA ALA A 227 2.13 -10.79 -26.53
C ALA A 227 3.47 -10.23 -26.02
N GLY A 228 4.24 -11.04 -25.28
CA GLY A 228 5.53 -10.63 -24.68
C GLY A 228 5.46 -10.21 -23.21
N GLY A 229 4.33 -10.29 -22.59
CA GLY A 229 4.20 -10.16 -21.15
C GLY A 229 5.00 -11.24 -20.43
N ARG A 230 6.28 -10.97 -20.12
CA ARG A 230 7.06 -11.88 -19.26
C ARG A 230 6.48 -11.78 -17.85
N PRO A 231 6.12 -12.91 -17.23
CA PRO A 231 5.87 -12.93 -15.79
C PRO A 231 7.14 -12.41 -15.10
N GLY A 232 6.97 -11.44 -14.22
CA GLY A 232 8.08 -10.98 -13.40
C GLY A 232 8.74 -12.18 -12.70
N ASN A 233 10.07 -12.22 -12.76
CA ASN A 233 10.88 -13.25 -12.16
C ASN A 233 10.77 -13.09 -10.63
N GLY A 234 10.03 -13.94 -9.98
CA GLY A 234 9.97 -13.96 -8.52
C GLY A 234 8.72 -14.66 -7.97
N GLY A 235 8.87 -15.88 -7.59
CA GLY A 235 7.89 -16.64 -6.83
C GLY A 235 7.16 -17.71 -7.65
N LYS A 236 7.14 -18.89 -7.11
CA LYS A 236 6.42 -20.03 -7.66
C LYS A 236 4.98 -19.63 -7.98
N ARG A 237 4.62 -19.81 -9.25
CA ARG A 237 3.25 -19.59 -9.73
C ARG A 237 2.26 -20.33 -8.85
N CYS A 238 1.46 -19.61 -8.11
CA CYS A 238 0.13 -20.08 -7.81
C CYS A 238 -0.60 -20.16 -9.16
N GLY A 239 -1.03 -21.35 -9.56
CA GLY A 239 -1.37 -21.71 -10.93
C GLY A 239 -2.19 -20.65 -11.68
N LYS A 240 -1.83 -20.54 -12.91
CA LYS A 240 -2.46 -19.84 -14.02
C LYS A 240 -3.91 -19.38 -13.80
N ARG A 241 -4.08 -18.08 -13.67
CA ARG A 241 -5.17 -17.28 -14.22
C ARG A 241 -4.96 -15.82 -13.82
N TRP A 242 -4.39 -15.10 -14.68
CA TRP A 242 -4.63 -13.68 -14.90
C TRP A 242 -5.13 -13.57 -16.31
#